data_8ea4d557b09c9383a4e0a28811902dd9
#
_entry.id   8ea4d557b09c9383a4e0a28811902dd9
#
_cell.length_a   1.000
_cell.length_b   1.000
_cell.length_c   1.000
_cell.angle_alpha   90.00
_cell.angle_beta   90.00
_cell.angle_gamma   90.00
#
_symmetry.space_group_name_H-M   'P 1'
#
loop_
_entity.id
_entity.type
_entity.pdbx_description
1 polymer ?
#
loop_
_entity_poly.entity_id
_entity_poly.type
_entity_poly.pdbx_seq_one_letter_code
_entity_poly.pdbx_strand_id
1 'polypeptide(L)'
;LVYDNFDRETHVKPAPANAERVFVGLDDAGSSTTSIGLWFVIGNRKWKKREVYRAGMKNSEKMDTIQAWAREFDIEGVVVDSAAYAIKQDLMAAGFNVINSPKGTEEGIKIVRNELDPGPDGAPLILIDPACKRTIAELETYEYDPKTGKPVKANDHACDEMRYLVVHLATPVPRAFDLDGL
;
A
#
# COMPACT_ATOMS: atom_id res chain seq x y z
N LEU A 1 11.26 -16.04 -4.13
CA LEU A 1 10.40 -14.84 -4.11
C LEU A 1 10.13 -14.38 -2.69
N VAL A 2 9.91 -13.09 -2.52
CA VAL A 2 9.50 -12.50 -1.23
C VAL A 2 8.06 -12.90 -0.92
N TYR A 3 7.19 -12.83 -1.92
CA TYR A 3 5.78 -13.21 -1.83
C TYR A 3 5.48 -14.45 -2.68
N ASP A 4 6.08 -15.58 -2.31
CA ASP A 4 5.92 -16.86 -3.01
C ASP A 4 4.52 -17.47 -2.88
N ASN A 5 3.71 -16.93 -1.98
CA ASN A 5 2.31 -17.30 -1.79
C ASN A 5 1.33 -16.43 -2.60
N PHE A 6 1.85 -15.49 -3.40
CA PHE A 6 1.00 -14.76 -4.36
C PHE A 6 0.67 -15.65 -5.57
N ASP A 7 -0.59 -15.65 -5.95
CA ASP A 7 -1.12 -16.38 -7.11
C ASP A 7 -2.18 -15.55 -7.83
N ARG A 8 -2.07 -15.45 -9.15
CA ARG A 8 -2.99 -14.63 -9.95
C ARG A 8 -4.44 -15.08 -9.86
N GLU A 9 -4.68 -16.38 -9.89
CA GLU A 9 -6.06 -16.89 -9.86
C GLU A 9 -6.76 -16.55 -8.55
N THR A 10 -6.02 -16.54 -7.48
CA THR A 10 -6.52 -16.24 -6.13
C THR A 10 -6.62 -14.75 -5.87
N HIS A 11 -5.58 -13.99 -6.21
CA HIS A 11 -5.41 -12.62 -5.71
C HIS A 11 -5.80 -11.53 -6.72
N VAL A 12 -5.84 -11.84 -8.03
CA VAL A 12 -6.16 -10.83 -9.04
C VAL A 12 -7.64 -10.93 -9.39
N LYS A 13 -8.41 -9.96 -8.90
CA LYS A 13 -9.86 -9.89 -9.08
C LYS A 13 -10.28 -8.43 -9.35
N PRO A 14 -11.26 -8.20 -10.23
CA PRO A 14 -11.81 -6.86 -10.45
C PRO A 14 -12.29 -6.26 -9.13
N ALA A 15 -11.81 -5.05 -8.81
CA ALA A 15 -12.25 -4.34 -7.62
C ALA A 15 -13.70 -3.84 -7.79
N PRO A 16 -14.47 -3.79 -6.71
CA PRO A 16 -15.81 -3.21 -6.75
C PRO A 16 -15.77 -1.72 -7.10
N ALA A 17 -16.93 -1.16 -7.44
CA ALA A 17 -17.03 0.26 -7.82
C ALA A 17 -16.81 1.19 -6.62
N ASN A 18 -17.23 0.77 -5.43
CA ASN A 18 -17.16 1.54 -4.19
C ASN A 18 -16.70 0.69 -3.02
N ALA A 19 -16.28 1.35 -1.96
CA ALA A 19 -15.86 0.71 -0.72
C ALA A 19 -16.29 1.53 0.49
N GLU A 20 -16.35 0.88 1.65
CA GLU A 20 -16.66 1.51 2.94
C GLU A 20 -15.56 2.51 3.33
N ARG A 21 -14.30 2.17 3.07
CA ARG A 21 -13.12 2.98 3.39
C ARG A 21 -12.18 3.02 2.20
N VAL A 22 -11.57 4.18 1.97
CA VAL A 22 -10.62 4.38 0.86
C VAL A 22 -9.34 5.00 1.39
N PHE A 23 -8.21 4.46 0.98
CA PHE A 23 -6.88 4.95 1.32
C PHE A 23 -6.02 5.13 0.06
N VAL A 24 -4.98 5.91 0.19
CA VAL A 24 -3.89 5.99 -0.78
C VAL A 24 -2.61 5.52 -0.11
N GLY A 25 -1.87 4.67 -0.79
CA GLY A 25 -0.48 4.34 -0.45
C GLY A 25 0.46 5.07 -1.38
N LEU A 26 1.61 5.51 -0.87
CA LEU A 26 2.61 6.23 -1.65
C LEU A 26 4.02 5.78 -1.25
N ASP A 27 4.72 5.16 -2.19
CA ASP A 27 6.16 4.97 -2.14
C ASP A 27 6.82 6.05 -2.99
N ASP A 28 7.42 7.03 -2.31
CA ASP A 28 8.13 8.14 -2.94
C ASP A 28 9.63 7.99 -2.73
N ALA A 29 10.29 7.38 -3.71
CA ALA A 29 11.73 7.20 -3.70
C ALA A 29 12.49 8.46 -4.21
N GLY A 30 11.89 9.62 -4.14
CA GLY A 30 12.51 10.89 -4.54
C GLY A 30 12.68 11.00 -6.06
N SER A 31 13.93 10.96 -6.55
CA SER A 31 14.26 11.12 -7.97
C SER A 31 14.07 9.87 -8.82
N SER A 32 13.77 8.73 -8.22
CA SER A 32 13.59 7.47 -8.94
C SER A 32 12.11 7.20 -9.26
N THR A 33 11.64 5.98 -9.08
CA THR A 33 10.28 5.58 -9.40
C THR A 33 9.34 5.86 -8.23
N THR A 34 8.19 6.44 -8.52
CA THR A 34 7.08 6.63 -7.58
C THR A 34 6.00 5.59 -7.85
N SER A 35 5.50 4.97 -6.80
CA SER A 35 4.31 4.11 -6.82
C SER A 35 3.20 4.72 -5.96
N ILE A 36 2.04 4.94 -6.55
CA ILE A 36 0.84 5.44 -5.87
C ILE A 36 -0.27 4.43 -6.07
N GLY A 37 -0.89 3.97 -4.99
CA GLY A 37 -1.98 3.02 -5.02
C GLY A 37 -3.26 3.57 -4.43
N LEU A 38 -4.38 3.34 -5.09
CA LEU A 38 -5.71 3.58 -4.54
C LEU A 38 -6.24 2.26 -3.98
N TRP A 39 -6.55 2.27 -2.68
CA TRP A 39 -6.94 1.08 -1.95
C TRP A 39 -8.34 1.19 -1.39
N PHE A 40 -9.12 0.15 -1.62
CA PHE A 40 -10.42 -0.06 -1.02
C PHE A 40 -10.32 -1.00 0.17
N VAL A 41 -10.97 -0.66 1.27
CA VAL A 41 -11.12 -1.53 2.44
C VAL A 41 -12.58 -1.90 2.59
N ILE A 42 -12.86 -3.21 2.50
CA ILE A 42 -14.19 -3.79 2.59
C ILE A 42 -14.15 -4.87 3.66
N GLY A 43 -14.74 -4.58 4.82
CA GLY A 43 -14.53 -5.39 6.01
C GLY A 43 -13.04 -5.38 6.38
N ASN A 44 -12.41 -6.54 6.41
CA ASN A 44 -10.97 -6.69 6.64
C ASN A 44 -10.14 -6.92 5.37
N ARG A 45 -10.78 -6.91 4.19
CA ARG A 45 -10.10 -7.05 2.90
C ARG A 45 -9.61 -5.73 2.38
N LYS A 46 -8.40 -5.73 1.82
CA LYS A 46 -7.76 -4.60 1.17
C LYS A 46 -7.66 -4.90 -0.31
N TRP A 47 -8.18 -4.01 -1.12
CA TRP A 47 -8.24 -4.17 -2.58
C TRP A 47 -7.52 -3.02 -3.26
N LYS A 48 -6.40 -3.30 -3.92
CA LYS A 48 -5.74 -2.28 -4.74
C LYS A 48 -6.53 -2.11 -6.03
N LYS A 49 -7.21 -0.98 -6.15
CA LYS A 49 -8.10 -0.68 -7.28
C LYS A 49 -7.37 -0.02 -8.44
N ARG A 50 -6.46 0.90 -8.15
CA ARG A 50 -5.71 1.66 -9.15
C ARG A 50 -4.26 1.82 -8.74
N GLU A 51 -3.41 2.01 -9.74
CA GLU A 51 -2.01 2.37 -9.52
C GLU A 51 -1.54 3.44 -10.50
N VAL A 52 -0.62 4.27 -10.05
CA VAL A 52 0.25 5.07 -10.89
C VAL A 52 1.69 4.67 -10.53
N TYR A 53 2.46 4.29 -11.53
CA TYR A 53 3.83 3.80 -11.36
C TYR A 53 4.70 4.44 -12.41
N ARG A 54 5.54 5.41 -12.01
CA ARG A 54 6.29 6.20 -12.99
C ARG A 54 7.58 6.76 -12.40
N ALA A 55 8.66 6.74 -13.20
CA ALA A 55 9.92 7.40 -12.86
C ALA A 55 9.81 8.91 -13.09
N GLY A 56 10.55 9.69 -12.30
CA GLY A 56 10.69 11.12 -12.49
C GLY A 56 9.44 11.95 -12.26
N MET A 57 8.46 11.46 -11.51
CA MET A 57 7.28 12.25 -11.16
C MET A 57 7.65 13.45 -10.29
N LYS A 58 7.14 14.61 -10.68
CA LYS A 58 7.19 15.81 -9.83
C LYS A 58 6.13 15.73 -8.71
N ASN A 59 6.37 16.42 -7.61
CA ASN A 59 5.39 16.46 -6.51
C ASN A 59 4.03 16.99 -6.96
N SER A 60 4.00 17.96 -7.88
CA SER A 60 2.74 18.46 -8.48
C SER A 60 1.95 17.35 -9.19
N GLU A 61 2.62 16.46 -9.92
CA GLU A 61 1.96 15.36 -10.62
C GLU A 61 1.43 14.29 -9.64
N LYS A 62 2.17 14.02 -8.56
CA LYS A 62 1.69 13.14 -7.47
C LYS A 62 0.46 13.73 -6.80
N MET A 63 0.49 15.03 -6.50
CA MET A 63 -0.66 15.76 -5.93
C MET A 63 -1.86 15.73 -6.86
N ASP A 64 -1.67 15.99 -8.16
CA ASP A 64 -2.75 15.94 -9.15
C ASP A 64 -3.43 14.58 -9.20
N THR A 65 -2.66 13.50 -9.13
CA THR A 65 -3.16 12.13 -9.09
C THR A 65 -4.04 11.89 -7.85
N ILE A 66 -3.53 12.21 -6.68
CA ILE A 66 -4.24 11.98 -5.41
C ILE A 66 -5.48 12.87 -5.30
N GLN A 67 -5.39 14.13 -5.72
CA GLN A 67 -6.52 15.08 -5.74
C GLN A 67 -7.59 14.64 -6.74
N ALA A 68 -7.22 14.09 -7.89
CA ALA A 68 -8.17 13.54 -8.85
C ALA A 68 -8.96 12.37 -8.24
N TRP A 69 -8.29 11.47 -7.53
CA TRP A 69 -8.96 10.36 -6.84
C TRP A 69 -9.82 10.86 -5.68
N ALA A 70 -9.39 11.91 -4.97
CA ALA A 70 -10.17 12.53 -3.88
C ALA A 70 -11.47 13.19 -4.36
N ARG A 71 -11.58 13.54 -5.64
CA ARG A 71 -12.84 14.02 -6.23
C ARG A 71 -13.84 12.89 -6.48
N GLU A 72 -13.36 11.66 -6.61
CA GLU A 72 -14.23 10.48 -6.81
C GLU A 72 -14.56 9.76 -5.51
N PHE A 73 -13.62 9.75 -4.55
CA PHE A 73 -13.71 8.97 -3.31
C PHE A 73 -13.32 9.80 -2.10
N ASP A 74 -13.97 9.51 -0.99
CA ASP A 74 -13.58 10.07 0.32
C ASP A 74 -12.34 9.34 0.84
N ILE A 75 -11.16 9.93 0.64
CA ILE A 75 -9.89 9.34 1.05
C ILE A 75 -9.68 9.56 2.54
N GLU A 76 -9.71 8.50 3.33
CA GLU A 76 -9.55 8.53 4.77
C GLU A 76 -8.12 8.89 5.19
N GLY A 77 -7.12 8.47 4.43
CA GLY A 77 -5.72 8.76 4.71
C GLY A 77 -4.80 8.43 3.56
N VAL A 78 -3.64 9.06 3.55
CA VAL A 78 -2.53 8.80 2.63
C VAL A 78 -1.36 8.27 3.44
N VAL A 79 -1.01 7.00 3.23
CA VAL A 79 0.11 6.33 3.91
C VAL A 79 1.36 6.55 3.07
N VAL A 80 2.32 7.28 3.61
CA VAL A 80 3.51 7.74 2.89
C VAL A 80 4.77 7.26 3.59
N ASP A 81 5.82 6.98 2.83
CA ASP A 81 7.15 6.75 3.41
C ASP A 81 7.52 7.88 4.39
N SER A 82 7.93 7.50 5.59
CA SER A 82 8.26 8.44 6.67
C SER A 82 9.36 9.44 6.28
N ALA A 83 10.24 9.10 5.34
CA ALA A 83 11.32 9.95 4.85
C ALA A 83 10.91 10.93 3.73
N ALA A 84 9.72 10.82 3.19
CA ALA A 84 9.24 11.64 2.06
C ALA A 84 8.70 13.00 2.53
N TYR A 85 9.55 13.86 3.08
CA TYR A 85 9.14 15.10 3.73
C TYR A 85 8.39 16.08 2.81
N ALA A 86 8.89 16.30 1.59
CA ALA A 86 8.33 17.31 0.69
C ALA A 86 6.88 17.00 0.30
N ILE A 87 6.60 15.79 -0.16
CA ILE A 87 5.25 15.40 -0.54
C ILE A 87 4.29 15.37 0.65
N LYS A 88 4.78 15.00 1.84
CA LYS A 88 3.95 15.03 3.05
C LYS A 88 3.49 16.43 3.40
N GLN A 89 4.35 17.43 3.26
CA GLN A 89 4.00 18.83 3.48
C GLN A 89 2.91 19.30 2.49
N ASP A 90 3.07 18.96 1.22
CA ASP A 90 2.09 19.31 0.18
C ASP A 90 0.72 18.66 0.43
N LEU A 91 0.71 17.39 0.82
CA LEU A 91 -0.51 16.66 1.17
C LEU A 91 -1.21 17.27 2.39
N MET A 92 -0.47 17.58 3.45
CA MET A 92 -1.03 18.22 4.65
C MET A 92 -1.59 19.61 4.33
N ALA A 93 -0.88 20.40 3.53
CA ALA A 93 -1.34 21.72 3.10
C ALA A 93 -2.64 21.64 2.27
N ALA A 94 -2.84 20.56 1.52
CA ALA A 94 -4.06 20.29 0.77
C ALA A 94 -5.21 19.70 1.61
N GLY A 95 -4.99 19.46 2.91
CA GLY A 95 -6.00 18.97 3.84
C GLY A 95 -6.11 17.45 3.95
N PHE A 96 -5.17 16.70 3.38
CA PHE A 96 -5.15 15.24 3.53
C PHE A 96 -4.66 14.81 4.91
N ASN A 97 -5.24 13.72 5.42
CA ASN A 97 -4.72 13.01 6.57
C ASN A 97 -3.48 12.21 6.15
N VAL A 98 -2.30 12.68 6.51
CA VAL A 98 -1.02 12.03 6.18
C VAL A 98 -0.62 11.08 7.30
N ILE A 99 -0.35 9.84 6.93
CA ILE A 99 0.02 8.76 7.83
C ILE A 99 1.43 8.32 7.48
N ASN A 100 2.34 8.33 8.46
CA ASN A 100 3.68 7.80 8.25
C ASN A 100 3.65 6.29 8.14
N SER A 101 4.35 5.75 7.13
CA SER A 101 4.50 4.30 6.99
C SER A 101 5.16 3.70 8.24
N PRO A 102 4.66 2.56 8.73
CA PRO A 102 5.33 1.84 9.81
C PRO A 102 6.73 1.37 9.39
N LYS A 103 7.66 1.38 10.34
CA LYS A 103 9.02 0.88 10.14
C LYS A 103 9.09 -0.64 10.29
N GLY A 104 10.15 -1.25 9.75
CA GLY A 104 10.40 -2.68 9.87
C GLY A 104 10.01 -3.47 8.62
N THR A 105 10.95 -3.57 7.68
CA THR A 105 10.71 -4.24 6.38
C THR A 105 10.39 -5.72 6.57
N GLU A 106 11.17 -6.45 7.36
CA GLU A 106 10.98 -7.90 7.54
C GLU A 106 9.65 -8.23 8.23
N GLU A 107 9.31 -7.50 9.28
CA GLU A 107 8.03 -7.68 9.98
C GLU A 107 6.85 -7.31 9.07
N GLY A 108 6.99 -6.24 8.30
CA GLY A 108 5.97 -5.84 7.32
C GLY A 108 5.76 -6.90 6.23
N ILE A 109 6.82 -7.51 5.73
CA ILE A 109 6.73 -8.63 4.78
C ILE A 109 5.96 -9.81 5.37
N LYS A 110 6.22 -10.17 6.62
CA LYS A 110 5.49 -11.24 7.30
C LYS A 110 3.98 -10.93 7.38
N ILE A 111 3.62 -9.71 7.72
CA ILE A 111 2.22 -9.27 7.79
C ILE A 111 1.56 -9.40 6.40
N VAL A 112 2.20 -8.91 5.35
CA VAL A 112 1.68 -9.02 3.98
C VAL A 112 1.53 -10.48 3.58
N ARG A 113 2.52 -11.33 3.84
CA ARG A 113 2.44 -12.77 3.54
C ARG A 113 1.25 -13.43 4.25
N ASN A 114 1.06 -13.14 5.53
CA ASN A 114 -0.07 -13.68 6.27
C ASN A 114 -1.42 -13.26 5.69
N GLU A 115 -1.53 -12.05 5.16
CA GLU A 115 -2.75 -11.54 4.54
C GLU A 115 -2.96 -12.00 3.09
N LEU A 116 -1.90 -12.42 2.41
CA LEU A 116 -1.98 -13.11 1.12
C LEU A 116 -2.45 -14.56 1.27
N ASP A 117 -2.16 -15.21 2.38
CA ASP A 117 -2.65 -16.57 2.61
C ASP A 117 -4.19 -16.57 2.73
N PRO A 118 -4.86 -17.58 2.14
CA PRO A 118 -6.30 -17.71 2.29
C PRO A 118 -6.70 -17.85 3.77
N GLY A 119 -7.67 -17.05 4.18
CA GLY A 119 -8.24 -17.15 5.53
C GLY A 119 -9.17 -18.37 5.69
N PRO A 120 -9.86 -18.47 6.84
CA PRO A 120 -10.78 -19.59 7.11
C PRO A 120 -11.93 -19.72 6.09
N ASP A 121 -12.31 -18.62 5.43
CA ASP A 121 -13.31 -18.58 4.36
C ASP A 121 -12.74 -18.95 2.97
N GLY A 122 -11.45 -19.28 2.88
CA GLY A 122 -10.76 -19.61 1.64
C GLY A 122 -10.38 -18.40 0.78
N ALA A 123 -10.61 -17.17 1.24
CA ALA A 123 -10.28 -15.96 0.52
C ALA A 123 -9.11 -15.20 1.19
N PRO A 124 -8.21 -14.59 0.41
CA PRO A 124 -7.14 -13.76 0.95
C PRO A 124 -7.68 -12.42 1.45
N LEU A 125 -6.90 -11.74 2.30
CA LEU A 125 -7.22 -10.39 2.76
C LEU A 125 -6.69 -9.29 1.84
N ILE A 126 -5.78 -9.64 0.91
CA ILE A 126 -5.24 -8.72 -0.09
C ILE A 126 -5.67 -9.17 -1.48
N LEU A 127 -6.27 -8.25 -2.23
CA LEU A 127 -6.70 -8.45 -3.60
C LEU A 127 -6.19 -7.30 -4.47
N ILE A 128 -5.89 -7.60 -5.72
CA ILE A 128 -5.32 -6.67 -6.68
C ILE A 128 -6.21 -6.62 -7.93
N ASP A 129 -6.63 -5.42 -8.32
CA ASP A 129 -7.36 -5.26 -9.59
C ASP A 129 -6.43 -5.58 -10.78
N PRO A 130 -6.94 -6.23 -11.83
CA PRO A 130 -6.15 -6.53 -13.04
C PRO A 130 -5.49 -5.31 -13.69
N ALA A 131 -6.03 -4.11 -13.48
CA ALA A 131 -5.44 -2.86 -13.98
C ALA A 131 -4.11 -2.50 -13.30
N CYS A 132 -3.85 -3.03 -12.10
CA CYS A 132 -2.62 -2.80 -11.34
C CYS A 132 -1.46 -3.70 -11.81
N LYS A 133 -1.09 -3.55 -13.08
CA LYS A 133 -0.14 -4.44 -13.77
C LYS A 133 1.26 -4.42 -13.16
N ARG A 134 1.71 -3.27 -12.67
CA ARG A 134 3.06 -3.14 -12.08
C ARG A 134 3.12 -3.82 -10.73
N THR A 135 2.10 -3.65 -9.90
CA THR A 135 1.98 -4.37 -8.62
C THR A 135 2.01 -5.89 -8.84
N ILE A 136 1.22 -6.38 -9.80
CA ILE A 136 1.18 -7.82 -10.13
C ILE A 136 2.56 -8.31 -10.57
N ALA A 137 3.21 -7.59 -11.48
CA ALA A 137 4.54 -7.95 -11.97
C ALA A 137 5.59 -7.97 -10.85
N GLU A 138 5.57 -7.00 -9.96
CA GLU A 138 6.50 -6.98 -8.83
C GLU A 138 6.23 -8.13 -7.83
N LEU A 139 4.97 -8.42 -7.52
CA LEU A 139 4.61 -9.55 -6.65
C LEU A 139 5.14 -10.89 -7.19
N GLU A 140 5.17 -11.04 -8.51
CA GLU A 140 5.67 -12.25 -9.18
C GLU A 140 7.19 -12.33 -9.29
N THR A 141 7.89 -11.22 -9.14
CA THR A 141 9.34 -11.13 -9.41
C THR A 141 10.18 -10.65 -8.24
N TYR A 142 9.56 -10.08 -7.20
CA TYR A 142 10.28 -9.57 -6.04
C TYR A 142 10.94 -10.70 -5.28
N GLU A 143 12.26 -10.63 -5.13
CA GLU A 143 13.07 -11.72 -4.63
C GLU A 143 14.04 -11.31 -3.52
N TYR A 144 14.54 -12.31 -2.79
CA TYR A 144 15.66 -12.14 -1.87
C TYR A 144 16.99 -12.25 -2.60
N ASP A 145 17.93 -11.40 -2.24
CA ASP A 145 19.33 -11.54 -2.65
C ASP A 145 19.91 -12.79 -1.98
N PRO A 146 20.39 -13.78 -2.76
CA PRO A 146 20.92 -15.03 -2.23
C PRO A 146 22.19 -14.86 -1.37
N LYS A 147 22.90 -13.73 -1.54
CA LYS A 147 24.12 -13.45 -0.78
C LYS A 147 23.83 -12.82 0.59
N THR A 148 22.85 -11.94 0.65
CA THR A 148 22.54 -11.17 1.86
C THR A 148 21.32 -11.69 2.61
N GLY A 149 20.46 -12.48 1.97
CA GLY A 149 19.18 -12.92 2.51
C GLY A 149 18.17 -11.77 2.69
N LYS A 150 18.46 -10.61 2.14
CA LYS A 150 17.57 -9.44 2.22
C LYS A 150 16.82 -9.25 0.90
N PRO A 151 15.62 -8.63 0.92
CA PRO A 151 14.94 -8.28 -0.33
C PRO A 151 15.80 -7.41 -1.22
N VAL A 152 15.80 -7.70 -2.51
CA VAL A 152 16.53 -6.90 -3.53
C VAL A 152 15.89 -5.51 -3.62
N LYS A 153 16.72 -4.48 -3.58
CA LYS A 153 16.29 -3.07 -3.69
C LYS A 153 16.21 -2.63 -5.16
N ALA A 154 15.37 -3.30 -5.93
CA ALA A 154 15.11 -2.98 -7.32
C ALA A 154 13.72 -3.50 -7.71
N ASN A 155 12.94 -2.69 -8.42
CA ASN A 155 11.57 -3.03 -8.82
C ASN A 155 10.71 -3.50 -7.64
N ASP A 156 10.77 -2.76 -6.54
CA ASP A 156 10.10 -3.06 -5.28
C ASP A 156 9.11 -1.96 -4.84
N HIS A 157 8.94 -0.92 -5.65
CA HIS A 157 8.19 0.27 -5.28
C HIS A 157 6.69 0.00 -5.05
N ALA A 158 6.07 -0.82 -5.89
CA ALA A 158 4.68 -1.20 -5.70
C ALA A 158 4.50 -2.16 -4.52
N CYS A 159 5.46 -3.04 -4.28
CA CYS A 159 5.50 -3.92 -3.11
C CYS A 159 5.72 -3.14 -1.82
N ASP A 160 6.59 -2.14 -1.84
CA ASP A 160 6.83 -1.26 -0.68
C ASP A 160 5.59 -0.41 -0.37
N GLU A 161 4.97 0.20 -1.38
CA GLU A 161 3.73 0.95 -1.24
C GLU A 161 2.61 0.08 -0.63
N MET A 162 2.40 -1.12 -1.16
CA MET A 162 1.45 -2.08 -0.62
C MET A 162 1.76 -2.44 0.84
N ARG A 163 3.01 -2.71 1.16
CA ARG A 163 3.44 -3.04 2.53
C ARG A 163 3.15 -1.90 3.50
N TYR A 164 3.43 -0.66 3.13
CA TYR A 164 3.12 0.50 3.98
C TYR A 164 1.64 0.56 4.34
N LEU A 165 0.77 0.43 3.36
CA LEU A 165 -0.67 0.46 3.57
C LEU A 165 -1.15 -0.73 4.41
N VAL A 166 -0.78 -1.94 4.02
CA VAL A 166 -1.25 -3.16 4.69
C VAL A 166 -0.80 -3.20 6.14
N VAL A 167 0.44 -2.85 6.43
CA VAL A 167 0.96 -2.82 7.81
C VAL A 167 0.26 -1.75 8.63
N HIS A 168 0.01 -0.57 8.07
CA HIS A 168 -0.77 0.47 8.76
C HIS A 168 -2.15 -0.04 9.17
N LEU A 169 -2.87 -0.68 8.27
CA LEU A 169 -4.22 -1.20 8.52
C LEU A 169 -4.24 -2.40 9.47
N ALA A 170 -3.16 -3.19 9.51
CA ALA A 170 -3.01 -4.31 10.43
C ALA A 170 -2.61 -3.89 11.85
N THR A 171 -2.04 -2.68 12.00
CA THR A 171 -1.61 -2.17 13.32
C THR A 171 -2.84 -1.76 14.12
N PRO A 172 -3.06 -2.32 15.34
CA PRO A 172 -4.17 -1.89 16.18
C PRO A 172 -4.05 -0.39 16.49
N VAL A 173 -5.13 0.35 16.22
CA VAL A 173 -5.23 1.74 16.70
C VAL A 173 -5.39 1.66 18.23
N PRO A 174 -4.52 2.30 19.04
CA PRO A 174 -4.73 2.37 20.47
C PRO A 174 -6.11 2.97 20.73
N ARG A 175 -7.00 2.20 21.37
CA ARG A 175 -8.29 2.73 21.77
C ARG A 175 -8.03 3.78 22.84
N ALA A 176 -8.60 4.97 22.67
CA ALA A 176 -8.47 6.08 23.60
C ALA A 176 -9.07 5.81 25.01
N PHE A 177 -9.51 4.58 25.26
CA PHE A 177 -10.27 4.17 26.44
C PHE A 177 -9.51 3.27 27.43
N ASP A 178 -8.24 2.96 27.18
CA ASP A 178 -7.46 2.18 28.15
C ASP A 178 -6.85 3.03 29.28
N LEU A 179 -7.29 4.28 29.44
CA LEU A 179 -6.84 5.16 30.55
C LEU A 179 -7.76 5.13 31.77
N ASP A 180 -8.89 4.41 31.73
CA ASP A 180 -9.82 4.29 32.86
C ASP A 180 -9.58 3.06 33.74
N GLY A 181 -8.38 2.49 33.67
CA GLY A 181 -7.93 1.33 34.48
C GLY A 181 -6.91 1.65 35.55
N LEU A 182 -7.04 2.79 36.24
CA LEU A 182 -6.27 3.09 37.47
C LEU A 182 -7.22 3.46 38.60
#